data_65ee6fd4bf438f0f3497c2c6f5c00c49
#
_entry.id   65ee6fd4bf438f0f3497c2c6f5c00c49
#
_cell.length_a   1.000
_cell.length_b   1.000
_cell.length_c   1.000
_cell.angle_alpha   90.00
_cell.angle_beta   90.00
_cell.angle_gamma   90.00
#
_symmetry.space_group_name_H-M   'P 1'
#
loop_
_entity.id
_entity.type
_entity.pdbx_description
1 polymer ?
#
loop_
_entity_poly.entity_id
_entity_poly.type
_entity_poly.pdbx_seq_one_letter_code
_entity_poly.pdbx_strand_id
1 'polypeptide(L)'
;LAAYLGYQLKYKKLGGKAGIRYEHTFMDADYKNKDEKFDAQFDDLVPSLMFSYQLAPTQSLRASYNMRISRPGIWFLNPFTDTSNPTAISYGNPDLESEKAHSLSVTFGSFSQKFNVNVSANYSFVNNGIEQYSFIKDGVMNSTYDNIGKSKNINLSLFLNWNMSP
;
A
#
# COMPACT_ATOMS: atom_id res chain seq x y z
N LEU A 1 -12.20 10.83 8.94
CA LEU A 1 -11.45 12.09 9.08
C LEU A 1 -10.07 11.93 8.45
N ALA A 2 -9.58 12.94 7.72
CA ALA A 2 -8.22 12.93 7.20
C ALA A 2 -7.57 14.32 7.40
N ALA A 3 -6.29 14.33 7.78
CA ALA A 3 -5.46 15.52 7.86
C ALA A 3 -4.16 15.30 7.08
N TYR A 4 -3.68 16.32 6.40
CA TYR A 4 -2.48 16.27 5.58
C TYR A 4 -1.53 17.42 5.92
N LEU A 5 -0.25 17.09 6.10
CA LEU A 5 0.82 18.07 6.23
C LEU A 5 1.87 17.80 5.15
N GLY A 6 2.26 18.82 4.40
CA GLY A 6 3.25 18.69 3.34
C GLY A 6 4.23 19.85 3.35
N TYR A 7 5.47 19.53 3.04
CA TYR A 7 6.55 20.51 2.87
C TYR A 7 7.23 20.31 1.51
N GLN A 8 7.50 21.38 0.81
CA GLN A 8 8.20 21.37 -0.46
C GLN A 8 9.40 22.32 -0.41
N LEU A 9 10.55 21.81 -0.82
CA LEU A 9 11.79 22.55 -0.94
C LEU A 9 12.26 22.54 -2.39
N LYS A 10 12.70 23.69 -2.88
CA LYS A 10 13.43 23.82 -4.16
C LYS A 10 14.66 24.67 -3.93
N TYR A 11 15.82 24.10 -4.17
CA TYR A 11 17.09 24.78 -4.04
C TYR A 11 18.02 24.45 -5.22
N LYS A 12 18.29 25.44 -6.08
CA LYS A 12 19.08 25.26 -7.31
C LYS A 12 18.57 24.08 -8.17
N LYS A 13 19.38 23.02 -8.27
CA LYS A 13 19.11 21.81 -9.03
C LYS A 13 18.37 20.74 -8.23
N LEU A 14 18.14 21.00 -6.96
CA LEU A 14 17.52 20.07 -6.01
C LEU A 14 16.06 20.43 -5.79
N GLY A 15 15.16 19.45 -5.88
CA GLY A 15 13.78 19.54 -5.45
C GLY A 15 13.48 18.43 -4.45
N GLY A 16 12.74 18.77 -3.41
CA GLY A 16 12.27 17.82 -2.41
C GLY A 16 10.82 18.09 -2.04
N LYS A 17 10.05 17.04 -1.80
CA LYS A 17 8.71 17.12 -1.24
C LYS A 17 8.55 16.01 -0.21
N ALA A 18 8.10 16.35 0.99
CA ALA A 18 7.74 15.42 2.04
C ALA A 18 6.28 15.67 2.43
N GLY A 19 5.55 14.62 2.67
CA GLY A 19 4.16 14.68 3.11
C GLY A 19 3.85 13.59 4.10
N ILE A 20 2.97 13.88 5.02
CA ILE A 20 2.38 12.91 5.93
C ILE A 20 0.88 13.13 5.96
N ARG A 21 0.12 12.05 5.85
CA ARG A 21 -1.33 12.05 5.94
C ARG A 21 -1.75 11.18 7.11
N TYR A 22 -2.53 11.72 8.00
CA TYR A 22 -3.22 10.98 9.04
C TYR A 22 -4.64 10.69 8.60
N GLU A 23 -5.07 9.46 8.71
CA GLU A 23 -6.44 9.05 8.43
C GLU A 23 -7.03 8.31 9.63
N HIS A 24 -8.17 8.81 10.10
CA HIS A 24 -9.00 8.12 11.08
C HIS A 24 -10.27 7.64 10.39
N THR A 25 -10.56 6.36 10.53
CA THR A 25 -11.78 5.74 9.99
C THR A 25 -12.50 4.95 11.07
N PHE A 26 -13.78 5.20 11.19
CA PHE A 26 -14.70 4.45 12.03
C PHE A 26 -15.62 3.60 11.14
N MET A 27 -15.77 2.35 11.45
CA MET A 27 -16.71 1.43 10.83
C MET A 27 -17.68 0.91 11.90
N ASP A 28 -18.94 0.89 11.57
CA ASP A 28 -20.04 0.43 12.41
C ASP A 28 -20.88 -0.56 11.60
N ALA A 29 -21.19 -1.72 12.16
CA ALA A 29 -22.03 -2.72 11.58
C ALA A 29 -23.10 -3.21 12.55
N ASP A 30 -24.34 -3.15 12.11
CA ASP A 30 -25.52 -3.62 12.85
C ASP A 30 -26.08 -4.87 12.15
N TYR A 31 -25.91 -6.01 12.79
CA TYR A 31 -26.41 -7.31 12.30
C TYR A 31 -27.83 -7.57 12.82
N LYS A 32 -28.83 -7.00 12.15
CA LYS A 32 -30.26 -7.05 12.53
C LYS A 32 -30.81 -8.46 12.81
N ASN A 33 -30.20 -9.48 12.22
CA ASN A 33 -30.67 -10.87 12.40
C ASN A 33 -30.15 -11.52 13.69
N LYS A 34 -29.18 -10.92 14.38
CA LYS A 34 -28.58 -11.47 15.61
C LYS A 34 -28.60 -10.51 16.79
N ASP A 35 -29.15 -9.30 16.60
CA ASP A 35 -29.17 -8.22 17.60
C ASP A 35 -27.75 -7.89 18.14
N GLU A 36 -26.75 -8.01 17.27
CA GLU A 36 -25.33 -7.84 17.59
C GLU A 36 -24.73 -6.70 16.78
N LYS A 37 -23.91 -5.88 17.47
CA LYS A 37 -23.21 -4.75 16.86
C LYS A 37 -21.71 -4.99 16.92
N PHE A 38 -21.04 -4.55 15.88
CA PHE A 38 -19.60 -4.57 15.79
C PHE A 38 -19.10 -3.21 15.31
N ASP A 39 -18.10 -2.67 15.98
CA ASP A 39 -17.40 -1.44 15.58
C ASP A 39 -15.90 -1.70 15.40
N ALA A 40 -15.29 -0.99 14.47
CA ALA A 40 -13.85 -1.00 14.26
C ALA A 40 -13.34 0.41 13.98
N GLN A 41 -12.16 0.72 14.50
CA GLN A 41 -11.50 2.00 14.32
C GLN A 41 -10.09 1.79 13.75
N PHE A 42 -9.72 2.63 12.79
CA PHE A 42 -8.41 2.59 12.16
C PHE A 42 -7.77 3.96 12.20
N ASP A 43 -6.55 4.00 12.72
CA ASP A 43 -5.70 5.19 12.77
C ASP A 43 -4.42 4.93 11.96
N ASP A 44 -4.30 5.61 10.83
CA ASP A 44 -3.24 5.35 9.87
C ASP A 44 -2.41 6.61 9.60
N LEU A 45 -1.09 6.49 9.66
CA LEU A 45 -0.13 7.50 9.21
C LEU A 45 0.47 7.07 7.87
N VAL A 46 0.31 7.90 6.85
CA VAL A 46 0.67 7.60 5.47
C VAL A 46 1.72 8.61 4.97
N PRO A 47 3.02 8.28 5.08
CA PRO A 47 4.11 9.13 4.62
C PRO A 47 4.30 9.06 3.11
N SER A 48 4.80 10.16 2.54
CA SER A 48 5.25 10.26 1.16
C SER A 48 6.48 11.14 1.05
N LEU A 49 7.44 10.73 0.23
CA LEU A 49 8.67 11.47 -0.03
C LEU A 49 8.93 11.51 -1.53
N MET A 50 9.39 12.65 -2.02
CA MET A 50 9.86 12.80 -3.39
C MET A 50 11.12 13.64 -3.38
N PHE A 51 12.09 13.20 -4.14
CA PHE A 51 13.36 13.86 -4.36
C PHE A 51 13.60 13.97 -5.86
N SER A 52 14.11 15.11 -6.33
CA SER A 52 14.51 15.31 -7.71
C SER A 52 15.82 16.09 -7.78
N TYR A 53 16.69 15.67 -8.69
CA TYR A 53 17.95 16.33 -8.92
C TYR A 53 18.19 16.51 -10.42
N GLN A 54 18.45 17.76 -10.84
CA GLN A 54 18.78 18.12 -12.20
C GLN A 54 20.30 17.95 -12.41
N LEU A 55 20.72 16.84 -13.00
CA LEU A 55 22.12 16.53 -13.27
C LEU A 55 22.70 17.48 -14.33
N ALA A 56 21.98 17.64 -15.45
CA ALA A 56 22.29 18.53 -16.57
C ALA A 56 20.99 19.16 -17.10
N PRO A 57 21.03 20.15 -18.00
CA PRO A 57 19.81 20.75 -18.55
C PRO A 57 18.84 19.74 -19.17
N THR A 58 19.36 18.62 -19.67
CA THR A 58 18.60 17.55 -20.32
C THR A 58 18.49 16.27 -19.48
N GLN A 59 19.08 16.22 -18.27
CA GLN A 59 19.18 15.01 -17.47
C GLN A 59 18.64 15.23 -16.06
N SER A 60 17.79 14.33 -15.62
CA SER A 60 17.21 14.38 -14.27
C SER A 60 17.19 13.02 -13.60
N LEU A 61 17.38 13.02 -12.29
CA LEU A 61 17.19 11.87 -11.42
C LEU A 61 16.02 12.18 -10.47
N ARG A 62 15.13 11.24 -10.31
CA ARG A 62 14.01 11.32 -9.36
C ARG A 62 13.99 10.08 -8.51
N ALA A 63 13.72 10.25 -7.23
CA ALA A 63 13.45 9.16 -6.30
C ALA A 63 12.18 9.49 -5.53
N SER A 64 11.36 8.48 -5.29
CA SER A 64 10.14 8.66 -4.49
C SER A 64 9.88 7.45 -3.61
N TYR A 65 9.27 7.73 -2.47
CA TYR A 65 8.69 6.74 -1.58
C TYR A 65 7.26 7.12 -1.30
N ASN A 66 6.36 6.16 -1.43
CA ASN A 66 4.95 6.32 -1.10
C ASN A 66 4.49 5.10 -0.31
N MET A 67 3.69 5.34 0.70
CA MET A 67 2.92 4.31 1.38
C MET A 67 1.45 4.44 0.99
N ARG A 68 0.76 3.32 0.85
CA ARG A 68 -0.69 3.23 0.69
C ARG A 68 -1.23 2.27 1.73
N ILE A 69 -2.43 2.55 2.18
CA ILE A 69 -3.16 1.69 3.11
C ILE A 69 -4.37 1.07 2.42
N SER A 70 -4.68 -0.16 2.80
CA SER A 70 -5.91 -0.87 2.43
C SER A 70 -6.53 -1.41 3.71
N ARG A 71 -7.71 -0.93 4.07
CA ARG A 71 -8.41 -1.35 5.29
C ARG A 71 -9.15 -2.66 5.06
N PRO A 72 -9.20 -3.55 6.06
CA PRO A 72 -10.03 -4.74 5.97
C PRO A 72 -11.50 -4.34 5.74
N GLY A 73 -12.16 -5.05 4.84
CA GLY A 73 -13.61 -4.93 4.69
C GLY A 73 -14.34 -5.54 5.89
N ILE A 74 -15.59 -5.14 6.11
CA ILE A 74 -16.41 -5.57 7.25
C ILE A 74 -16.51 -7.10 7.37
N TRP A 75 -16.45 -7.81 6.26
CA TRP A 75 -16.51 -9.27 6.22
C TRP A 75 -15.31 -9.95 6.84
N PHE A 76 -14.12 -9.35 6.71
CA PHE A 76 -12.89 -9.84 7.33
C PHE A 76 -12.86 -9.59 8.84
N LEU A 77 -13.58 -8.57 9.29
CA LEU A 77 -13.64 -8.16 10.71
C LEU A 77 -14.77 -8.85 11.47
N ASN A 78 -15.74 -9.47 10.75
CA ASN A 78 -16.94 -10.04 11.34
C ASN A 78 -16.59 -11.20 12.31
N PRO A 79 -16.75 -11.04 13.65
CA PRO A 79 -16.39 -12.07 14.63
C PRO A 79 -17.34 -13.27 14.64
N PHE A 80 -18.48 -13.19 13.93
CA PHE A 80 -19.49 -14.23 13.99
C PHE A 80 -19.05 -15.48 13.23
N THR A 81 -19.11 -16.59 13.94
CA THR A 81 -18.74 -17.89 13.42
C THR A 81 -19.85 -18.44 12.51
N ASP A 82 -19.47 -18.81 11.30
CA ASP A 82 -20.32 -19.64 10.44
C ASP A 82 -20.13 -21.11 10.83
N THR A 83 -21.21 -21.68 11.39
CA THR A 83 -21.29 -23.08 11.85
C THR A 83 -22.18 -23.94 10.95
N SER A 84 -22.45 -23.52 9.73
CA SER A 84 -23.24 -24.25 8.76
C SER A 84 -22.68 -25.65 8.47
N ASN A 85 -21.35 -25.79 8.61
CA ASN A 85 -20.67 -27.07 8.55
C ASN A 85 -20.04 -27.38 9.92
N PRO A 86 -20.47 -28.44 10.65
CA PRO A 86 -19.97 -28.74 11.98
C PRO A 86 -18.52 -29.23 12.02
N THR A 87 -17.92 -29.60 10.88
CA THR A 87 -16.53 -30.04 10.76
C THR A 87 -15.59 -28.94 10.25
N ALA A 88 -16.13 -27.82 9.77
CA ALA A 88 -15.36 -26.69 9.25
C ALA A 88 -16.10 -25.38 9.55
N ILE A 89 -15.55 -24.57 10.40
CA ILE A 89 -16.10 -23.27 10.80
C ILE A 89 -15.23 -22.13 10.26
N SER A 90 -15.85 -20.99 9.94
CA SER A 90 -15.14 -19.80 9.53
C SER A 90 -15.62 -18.55 10.26
N TYR A 91 -14.72 -17.61 10.51
CA TYR A 91 -15.00 -16.34 11.17
C TYR A 91 -13.97 -15.30 10.76
N GLY A 92 -14.34 -14.02 10.86
CA GLY A 92 -13.41 -12.92 10.67
C GLY A 92 -12.57 -12.66 11.91
N ASN A 93 -11.65 -11.72 11.79
CA ASN A 93 -10.78 -11.30 12.88
C ASN A 93 -10.95 -9.80 13.11
N PRO A 94 -11.54 -9.38 14.26
CA PRO A 94 -11.71 -7.97 14.61
C PRO A 94 -10.40 -7.21 14.83
N ASP A 95 -9.31 -7.91 15.14
CA ASP A 95 -8.02 -7.35 15.46
C ASP A 95 -7.15 -7.05 14.22
N LEU A 96 -7.71 -7.19 13.01
CA LEU A 96 -6.99 -6.89 11.78
C LEU A 96 -6.63 -5.41 11.68
N GLU A 97 -5.38 -5.16 11.30
CA GLU A 97 -4.87 -3.84 10.97
C GLU A 97 -5.02 -3.51 9.48
N SER A 98 -4.94 -2.22 9.14
CA SER A 98 -4.80 -1.79 7.75
C SER A 98 -3.54 -2.39 7.11
N GLU A 99 -3.66 -2.96 5.92
CA GLU A 99 -2.50 -3.34 5.11
C GLU A 99 -1.71 -2.11 4.71
N LYS A 100 -0.39 -2.20 4.77
CA LYS A 100 0.54 -1.12 4.42
C LYS A 100 1.40 -1.51 3.23
N ALA A 101 1.06 -0.96 2.06
CA ALA A 101 1.81 -1.17 0.83
C ALA A 101 2.83 -0.05 0.63
N HIS A 102 4.10 -0.42 0.59
CA HIS A 102 5.22 0.49 0.38
C HIS A 102 5.70 0.44 -1.06
N SER A 103 6.02 1.60 -1.63
CA SER A 103 6.54 1.71 -2.99
C SER A 103 7.71 2.69 -3.04
N LEU A 104 8.85 2.21 -3.52
CA LEU A 104 10.04 3.01 -3.82
C LEU A 104 10.23 3.04 -5.33
N SER A 105 10.50 4.21 -5.88
CA SER A 105 10.77 4.39 -7.30
C SER A 105 12.01 5.26 -7.49
N VAL A 106 12.87 4.86 -8.42
CA VAL A 106 13.99 5.65 -8.90
C VAL A 106 13.90 5.74 -10.40
N THR A 107 13.95 6.95 -10.94
CA THR A 107 13.84 7.20 -12.39
C THR A 107 14.97 8.14 -12.82
N PHE A 108 15.71 7.71 -13.82
CA PHE A 108 16.67 8.55 -14.56
C PHE A 108 16.09 8.87 -15.94
N GLY A 109 16.07 10.14 -16.30
CA GLY A 109 15.67 10.61 -17.62
C GLY A 109 16.77 11.46 -18.26
N SER A 110 17.04 11.19 -19.54
CA SER A 110 17.91 11.99 -20.39
C SER A 110 17.20 12.28 -21.71
N PHE A 111 17.00 13.55 -22.03
CA PHE A 111 16.23 13.99 -23.19
C PHE A 111 17.07 14.90 -24.06
N SER A 112 17.36 14.48 -25.28
CA SER A 112 18.04 15.28 -26.30
C SER A 112 17.28 15.23 -27.61
N GLN A 113 17.65 16.07 -28.57
CA GLN A 113 17.01 16.10 -29.90
C GLN A 113 17.13 14.76 -30.64
N LYS A 114 18.26 14.07 -30.46
CA LYS A 114 18.55 12.82 -31.15
C LYS A 114 18.28 11.57 -30.33
N PHE A 115 18.43 11.63 -29.01
CA PHE A 115 18.38 10.45 -28.16
C PHE A 115 17.64 10.71 -26.85
N ASN A 116 16.62 9.94 -26.59
CA ASN A 116 15.85 10.01 -25.35
C ASN A 116 15.95 8.67 -24.62
N VAL A 117 16.30 8.73 -23.37
CA VAL A 117 16.45 7.57 -22.47
C VAL A 117 15.62 7.82 -21.22
N ASN A 118 14.85 6.83 -20.83
CA ASN A 118 14.22 6.79 -19.50
C ASN A 118 14.45 5.40 -18.92
N VAL A 119 15.06 5.38 -17.73
CA VAL A 119 15.29 4.16 -16.95
C VAL A 119 14.57 4.31 -15.63
N SER A 120 13.74 3.34 -15.28
CA SER A 120 13.10 3.33 -13.96
C SER A 120 13.21 1.98 -13.28
N ALA A 121 13.41 2.02 -11.97
CA ALA A 121 13.36 0.89 -11.06
C ALA A 121 12.29 1.16 -10.00
N ASN A 122 11.37 0.22 -9.84
CA ASN A 122 10.32 0.28 -8.84
C ASN A 122 10.41 -0.95 -7.94
N TYR A 123 10.41 -0.74 -6.65
CA TYR A 123 10.33 -1.78 -5.63
C TYR A 123 9.12 -1.55 -4.76
N SER A 124 8.22 -2.53 -4.71
CA SER A 124 7.06 -2.48 -3.83
C SER A 124 7.00 -3.69 -2.92
N PHE A 125 6.51 -3.49 -1.70
CA PHE A 125 6.37 -4.57 -0.73
C PHE A 125 5.20 -4.32 0.24
N VAL A 126 4.62 -5.41 0.71
CA VAL A 126 3.67 -5.48 1.82
C VAL A 126 4.21 -6.49 2.81
N ASN A 127 4.18 -6.18 4.10
CA ASN A 127 4.66 -7.07 5.16
C ASN A 127 3.53 -7.53 6.10
N ASN A 128 2.36 -6.91 6.02
CA ASN A 128 1.20 -7.15 6.86
C ASN A 128 -0.08 -7.32 6.02
N GLY A 129 0.03 -8.01 4.87
CA GLY A 129 -1.13 -8.34 4.04
C GLY A 129 -2.12 -9.23 4.80
N ILE A 130 -3.40 -9.00 4.58
CA ILE A 130 -4.46 -9.82 5.17
C ILE A 130 -4.57 -11.11 4.38
N GLU A 131 -4.32 -12.24 5.04
CA GLU A 131 -4.44 -13.56 4.44
C GLU A 131 -5.30 -14.47 5.29
N GLN A 132 -6.05 -15.35 4.62
CA GLN A 132 -6.78 -16.40 5.28
C GLN A 132 -5.84 -17.55 5.66
N TYR A 133 -5.96 -18.04 6.87
CA TYR A 133 -5.29 -19.26 7.29
C TYR A 133 -6.27 -20.20 8.01
N SER A 134 -5.93 -21.49 8.02
CA SER A 134 -6.76 -22.52 8.65
C SER A 134 -5.94 -23.36 9.60
N PHE A 135 -6.53 -23.77 10.69
CA PHE A 135 -5.95 -24.66 11.70
C PHE A 135 -6.99 -25.63 12.25
N ILE A 136 -6.54 -26.73 12.82
CA ILE A 136 -7.44 -27.70 13.46
C ILE A 136 -7.44 -27.45 14.97
N LYS A 137 -8.63 -27.28 15.52
CA LYS A 137 -8.87 -27.19 16.96
C LYS A 137 -10.00 -28.12 17.33
N ASP A 138 -9.78 -29.02 18.30
CA ASP A 138 -10.74 -30.00 18.80
C ASP A 138 -11.38 -30.87 17.69
N GLY A 139 -10.56 -31.21 16.65
CA GLY A 139 -11.01 -31.99 15.51
C GLY A 139 -11.83 -31.24 14.47
N VAL A 140 -12.03 -29.93 14.64
CA VAL A 140 -12.77 -29.04 13.73
C VAL A 140 -11.78 -28.14 13.01
N MET A 141 -11.93 -28.01 11.69
CA MET A 141 -11.18 -27.05 10.89
C MET A 141 -11.68 -25.64 11.14
N ASN A 142 -10.80 -24.76 11.58
CA ASN A 142 -11.07 -23.33 11.78
C ASN A 142 -10.38 -22.53 10.70
N SER A 143 -11.08 -21.60 10.08
CA SER A 143 -10.54 -20.67 9.08
C SER A 143 -10.81 -19.24 9.52
N THR A 144 -9.77 -18.42 9.53
CA THR A 144 -9.83 -17.00 9.90
C THR A 144 -8.81 -16.19 9.13
N TYR A 145 -8.67 -14.91 9.42
CA TYR A 145 -7.78 -13.98 8.74
C TYR A 145 -6.79 -13.36 9.71
N ASP A 146 -5.58 -13.03 9.21
CA ASP A 146 -4.58 -12.30 10.00
C ASP A 146 -3.66 -11.49 9.07
N ASN A 147 -2.94 -10.51 9.62
CA ASN A 147 -1.98 -9.67 8.93
C ASN A 147 -0.61 -10.37 8.75
N ILE A 148 -0.60 -11.55 8.15
CA ILE A 148 0.58 -12.43 7.97
C ILE A 148 1.15 -12.41 6.56
N GLY A 149 0.41 -11.85 5.60
CA GLY A 149 0.77 -11.82 4.19
C GLY A 149 2.02 -10.97 3.93
N LYS A 150 2.89 -11.49 3.06
CA LYS A 150 4.10 -10.79 2.61
C LYS A 150 4.22 -10.87 1.10
N SER A 151 4.38 -9.73 0.47
CA SER A 151 4.66 -9.66 -0.95
C SER A 151 5.78 -8.69 -1.25
N LYS A 152 6.57 -8.98 -2.29
CA LYS A 152 7.64 -8.13 -2.80
C LYS A 152 7.63 -8.17 -4.31
N ASN A 153 7.73 -7.02 -4.94
CA ASN A 153 7.77 -6.89 -6.38
C ASN A 153 8.88 -5.92 -6.80
N ILE A 154 9.66 -6.29 -7.81
CA ILE A 154 10.66 -5.43 -8.44
C ILE A 154 10.28 -5.33 -9.92
N ASN A 155 10.16 -4.10 -10.39
CA ASN A 155 9.92 -3.80 -11.80
C ASN A 155 11.02 -2.87 -12.32
N LEU A 156 11.66 -3.28 -13.41
CA LEU A 156 12.67 -2.48 -14.12
C LEU A 156 12.13 -2.15 -15.50
N SER A 157 12.20 -0.89 -15.91
CA SER A 157 11.81 -0.47 -17.24
C SER A 157 12.88 0.40 -17.89
N LEU A 158 13.09 0.19 -19.19
CA LEU A 158 13.98 0.96 -20.03
C LEU A 158 13.20 1.40 -21.27
N PHE A 159 13.18 2.70 -21.49
CA PHE A 159 12.66 3.30 -22.71
C PHE A 159 13.79 4.02 -23.44
N LEU A 160 13.98 3.68 -24.72
CA LEU A 160 14.96 4.29 -25.62
C LEU A 160 14.23 4.78 -26.85
N ASN A 161 14.50 6.00 -27.25
CA ASN A 161 14.03 6.57 -28.52
C ASN A 161 15.19 7.27 -29.21
N TRP A 162 15.43 6.88 -30.45
CA TRP A 162 16.46 7.45 -31.30
C TRP A 162 15.83 8.07 -32.55
N ASN A 163 15.95 9.38 -32.68
CA ASN A 163 15.52 10.12 -33.87
C ASN A 163 16.66 10.12 -34.90
N MET A 164 16.47 9.35 -35.96
CA MET A 164 17.45 9.20 -37.05
C MET A 164 17.37 10.32 -38.11
N SER A 165 16.45 11.28 -37.94
CA SER A 165 16.34 12.41 -38.88
C SER A 165 17.53 13.37 -38.70
N PRO A 166 18.13 13.84 -39.82
CA PRO A 166 19.28 14.73 -39.79
C PRO A 166 18.99 16.10 -39.17
#